data_26b360b5aed770173e37a0ebe72db823
#
_entry.id   26b360b5aed770173e37a0ebe72db823
#
_cell.length_a   1.000
_cell.length_b   1.000
_cell.length_c   1.000
_cell.angle_alpha   90.00
_cell.angle_beta   90.00
_cell.angle_gamma   90.00
#
_symmetry.space_group_name_H-M   'P 1'
#
loop_
_entity.id
_entity.type
_entity.pdbx_description
1 polymer ?
#
loop_
_entity_poly.entity_id
_entity_poly.type
_entity_poly.pdbx_seq_one_letter_code
_entity_poly.pdbx_strand_id
1 'polypeptide(L)'
;MLIKIASTWEGIKAAEVLEKEGIHCNLTLLFGFGQAAACAEAGVTLISPFVGRILDWYKADTGRDSYPGPEDPGVLSVTKIFNYFKTYGYKTEVMGASFRNIDEITELAGCDLLTISPKLLDQLRSSDATLTRKLDAANPSSSEAQIHVDRDMFDSMMAADRMAPDKLGEGIKGFSKAIETLESMLAHRLAELEGGQAFGHAVQEIFMLNDMNGDGCITRDEWLGSDAVFDALDLDHDGRLTQEEVRRGFGSALSLTTA
;
A
#
# COMPACT_ATOMS: atom_id res chain seq x y z
N MET A 1 -4.99 -6.79 -15.34
CA MET A 1 -5.08 -6.93 -13.87
C MET A 1 -3.80 -7.58 -13.39
N LEU A 2 -3.23 -7.13 -12.27
CA LEU A 2 -2.03 -7.72 -11.67
C LEU A 2 -2.39 -8.46 -10.39
N ILE A 3 -1.83 -9.65 -10.19
CA ILE A 3 -1.98 -10.38 -8.92
C ILE A 3 -0.95 -9.86 -7.92
N LYS A 4 -1.42 -9.40 -6.76
CA LYS A 4 -0.55 -8.81 -5.75
C LYS A 4 -0.09 -9.87 -4.75
N ILE A 5 1.24 -10.03 -4.63
CA ILE A 5 1.86 -11.09 -3.83
C ILE A 5 2.92 -10.45 -2.91
N ALA A 6 3.02 -10.91 -1.65
CA ALA A 6 4.08 -10.46 -0.73
C ALA A 6 5.45 -10.93 -1.22
N SER A 7 6.47 -10.06 -1.10
CA SER A 7 7.84 -10.33 -1.55
C SER A 7 8.61 -11.21 -0.56
N THR A 8 8.01 -12.34 -0.16
CA THR A 8 8.74 -13.46 0.46
C THR A 8 9.45 -14.28 -0.63
N TRP A 9 10.39 -15.13 -0.27
CA TRP A 9 11.00 -16.02 -1.24
C TRP A 9 9.96 -16.87 -1.97
N GLU A 10 9.04 -17.48 -1.22
CA GLU A 10 7.95 -18.31 -1.75
C GLU A 10 7.03 -17.51 -2.67
N GLY A 11 6.70 -16.27 -2.28
CA GLY A 11 5.89 -15.36 -3.09
C GLY A 11 6.57 -14.98 -4.41
N ILE A 12 7.87 -14.71 -4.38
CA ILE A 12 8.67 -14.41 -5.58
C ILE A 12 8.73 -15.64 -6.50
N LYS A 13 8.95 -16.85 -5.96
CA LYS A 13 8.97 -18.07 -6.76
C LYS A 13 7.60 -18.43 -7.34
N ALA A 14 6.52 -18.16 -6.60
CA ALA A 14 5.16 -18.28 -7.13
C ALA A 14 4.93 -17.31 -8.30
N ALA A 15 5.33 -16.05 -8.13
CA ALA A 15 5.22 -15.04 -9.19
C ALA A 15 6.03 -15.42 -10.44
N GLU A 16 7.22 -16.00 -10.29
CA GLU A 16 8.04 -16.47 -11.42
C GLU A 16 7.30 -17.51 -12.27
N VAL A 17 6.54 -18.39 -11.64
CA VAL A 17 5.71 -19.39 -12.35
C VAL A 17 4.54 -18.71 -13.04
N LEU A 18 3.80 -17.86 -12.33
CA LEU A 18 2.63 -17.16 -12.86
C LEU A 18 2.98 -16.26 -14.05
N GLU A 19 4.08 -15.52 -13.99
CA GLU A 19 4.54 -14.67 -15.11
C GLU A 19 4.83 -15.51 -16.38
N LYS A 20 5.40 -16.70 -16.23
CA LYS A 20 5.62 -17.63 -17.35
C LYS A 20 4.31 -18.15 -17.94
N GLU A 21 3.25 -18.19 -17.16
CA GLU A 21 1.89 -18.55 -17.57
C GLU A 21 1.10 -17.35 -18.13
N GLY A 22 1.70 -16.16 -18.19
CA GLY A 22 1.07 -14.93 -18.65
C GLY A 22 0.17 -14.26 -17.62
N ILE A 23 0.28 -14.65 -16.34
CA ILE A 23 -0.44 -14.04 -15.21
C ILE A 23 0.51 -13.03 -14.57
N HIS A 24 0.29 -11.74 -14.86
CA HIS A 24 1.15 -10.67 -14.38
C HIS A 24 1.01 -10.40 -12.90
N CYS A 25 2.15 -10.14 -12.24
CA CYS A 25 2.23 -9.98 -10.80
C CYS A 25 2.75 -8.59 -10.37
N ASN A 26 2.26 -8.14 -9.21
CA ASN A 26 2.77 -6.98 -8.49
C ASN A 26 3.30 -7.47 -7.13
N LEU A 27 4.62 -7.45 -6.94
CA LEU A 27 5.24 -7.87 -5.69
C LEU A 27 5.24 -6.71 -4.70
N THR A 28 4.57 -6.92 -3.56
CA THR A 28 4.36 -5.93 -2.49
C THR A 28 5.07 -6.32 -1.20
N LEU A 29 4.99 -5.47 -0.17
CA LEU A 29 5.75 -5.62 1.06
C LEU A 29 7.25 -5.76 0.76
N LEU A 30 7.71 -4.94 -0.18
CA LEU A 30 9.08 -4.88 -0.62
C LEU A 30 9.78 -3.72 0.10
N PHE A 31 10.83 -4.06 0.85
CA PHE A 31 11.56 -3.14 1.71
C PHE A 31 13.07 -3.22 1.48
N GLY A 32 13.59 -4.40 1.14
CA GLY A 32 15.02 -4.67 0.99
C GLY A 32 15.47 -4.84 -0.46
N PHE A 33 16.74 -4.51 -0.72
CA PHE A 33 17.34 -4.64 -2.05
C PHE A 33 17.38 -6.10 -2.54
N GLY A 34 17.62 -7.07 -1.65
CA GLY A 34 17.61 -8.50 -1.99
C GLY A 34 16.25 -8.97 -2.52
N GLN A 35 15.14 -8.48 -1.92
CA GLN A 35 13.80 -8.75 -2.43
C GLN A 35 13.62 -8.20 -3.85
N ALA A 36 14.07 -6.95 -4.10
CA ALA A 36 13.96 -6.33 -5.41
C ALA A 36 14.75 -7.08 -6.49
N ALA A 37 16.01 -7.42 -6.20
CA ALA A 37 16.87 -8.16 -7.13
C ALA A 37 16.29 -9.54 -7.48
N ALA A 38 15.80 -10.29 -6.48
CA ALA A 38 15.14 -11.58 -6.69
C ALA A 38 13.87 -11.45 -7.54
N CYS A 39 13.06 -10.40 -7.32
CA CYS A 39 11.88 -10.11 -8.14
C CYS A 39 12.25 -9.82 -9.60
N ALA A 40 13.31 -9.04 -9.83
CA ALA A 40 13.79 -8.73 -11.18
C ALA A 40 14.27 -9.99 -11.93
N GLU A 41 15.01 -10.87 -11.26
CA GLU A 41 15.46 -12.15 -11.84
C GLU A 41 14.29 -13.12 -12.11
N ALA A 42 13.26 -13.10 -11.26
CA ALA A 42 12.03 -13.84 -11.48
C ALA A 42 11.19 -13.30 -12.66
N GLY A 43 11.56 -12.14 -13.21
CA GLY A 43 10.89 -11.53 -14.35
C GLY A 43 9.49 -11.00 -14.04
N VAL A 44 9.22 -10.64 -12.78
CA VAL A 44 7.91 -10.09 -12.40
C VAL A 44 7.62 -8.78 -13.11
N THR A 45 6.36 -8.56 -13.45
CA THR A 45 5.94 -7.36 -14.18
C THR A 45 6.17 -6.09 -13.39
N LEU A 46 5.85 -6.06 -12.08
CA LEU A 46 5.90 -4.86 -11.27
C LEU A 46 6.26 -5.15 -9.81
N ILE A 47 7.04 -4.25 -9.20
CA ILE A 47 7.29 -4.23 -7.76
C ILE A 47 6.76 -2.93 -7.15
N SER A 48 6.28 -3.02 -5.89
CA SER A 48 5.79 -1.88 -5.12
C SER A 48 6.61 -1.70 -3.83
N PRO A 49 7.80 -1.08 -3.88
CA PRO A 49 8.56 -0.74 -2.70
C PRO A 49 7.85 0.36 -1.88
N PHE A 50 7.87 0.24 -0.55
CA PHE A 50 7.14 1.11 0.36
C PHE A 50 8.04 2.20 0.94
N VAL A 51 8.05 3.37 0.30
CA VAL A 51 8.90 4.52 0.66
C VAL A 51 8.67 4.97 2.10
N GLY A 52 7.46 5.40 2.42
CA GLY A 52 7.16 5.97 3.72
C GLY A 52 7.19 4.98 4.88
N ARG A 53 6.93 3.67 4.66
CA ARG A 53 7.09 2.68 5.73
C ARG A 53 8.56 2.44 6.07
N ILE A 54 9.46 2.56 5.11
CA ILE A 54 10.91 2.56 5.34
C ILE A 54 11.28 3.79 6.18
N LEU A 55 10.81 4.98 5.79
CA LEU A 55 11.02 6.22 6.56
C LEU A 55 10.54 6.08 8.00
N ASP A 56 9.32 5.56 8.22
CA ASP A 56 8.75 5.38 9.56
C ASP A 56 9.63 4.49 10.43
N TRP A 57 10.15 3.40 9.88
CA TRP A 57 11.03 2.50 10.61
C TRP A 57 12.33 3.19 11.02
N TYR A 58 12.98 3.90 10.08
CA TYR A 58 14.23 4.61 10.38
C TYR A 58 14.04 5.77 11.36
N LYS A 59 12.92 6.46 11.32
CA LYS A 59 12.57 7.48 12.32
C LYS A 59 12.47 6.86 13.72
N ALA A 60 11.81 5.72 13.84
CA ALA A 60 11.68 5.02 15.11
C ALA A 60 13.02 4.44 15.61
N ASP A 61 13.84 3.85 14.74
CA ASP A 61 15.11 3.22 15.09
C ASP A 61 16.19 4.26 15.48
N THR A 62 16.24 5.39 14.79
CA THR A 62 17.26 6.42 15.00
C THR A 62 16.85 7.53 15.95
N GLY A 63 15.57 7.68 16.25
CA GLY A 63 15.02 8.80 17.01
C GLY A 63 15.03 10.14 16.25
N ARG A 64 15.28 10.16 14.94
CA ARG A 64 15.21 11.39 14.12
C ARG A 64 13.75 11.67 13.75
N ASP A 65 13.30 12.90 13.98
CA ASP A 65 11.93 13.33 13.66
C ASP A 65 11.67 13.49 12.16
N SER A 66 12.70 13.82 11.38
CA SER A 66 12.57 14.05 9.93
C SER A 66 13.85 13.72 9.18
N TYR A 67 13.69 13.44 7.88
CA TYR A 67 14.77 13.30 6.91
C TYR A 67 14.48 14.24 5.75
N PRO A 68 15.45 15.05 5.29
CA PRO A 68 15.33 15.79 4.03
C PRO A 68 15.08 14.81 2.87
N GLY A 69 14.28 15.22 1.87
CA GLY A 69 13.92 14.34 0.75
C GLY A 69 15.08 13.55 0.14
N PRO A 70 16.24 14.18 -0.19
CA PRO A 70 17.40 13.46 -0.72
C PRO A 70 18.07 12.48 0.26
N GLU A 71 17.85 12.62 1.58
CA GLU A 71 18.40 11.76 2.63
C GLU A 71 17.36 10.75 3.14
N ASP A 72 16.13 10.80 2.64
CA ASP A 72 15.05 9.89 3.04
C ASP A 72 15.42 8.45 2.71
N PRO A 73 15.48 7.54 3.69
CA PRO A 73 15.91 6.17 3.46
C PRO A 73 14.98 5.40 2.50
N GLY A 74 13.71 5.74 2.45
CA GLY A 74 12.77 5.15 1.49
C GLY A 74 13.04 5.64 0.06
N VAL A 75 13.30 6.95 -0.11
CA VAL A 75 13.71 7.52 -1.41
C VAL A 75 15.04 6.91 -1.88
N LEU A 76 16.04 6.82 -1.00
CA LEU A 76 17.33 6.23 -1.33
C LEU A 76 17.18 4.75 -1.74
N SER A 77 16.34 3.98 -1.04
CA SER A 77 16.06 2.58 -1.38
C SER A 77 15.45 2.43 -2.76
N VAL A 78 14.40 3.19 -3.08
CA VAL A 78 13.73 3.12 -4.40
C VAL A 78 14.64 3.62 -5.51
N THR A 79 15.39 4.68 -5.27
CA THR A 79 16.39 5.21 -6.22
C THR A 79 17.45 4.16 -6.56
N LYS A 80 17.98 3.46 -5.54
CA LYS A 80 18.94 2.36 -5.70
C LYS A 80 18.35 1.24 -6.56
N ILE A 81 17.14 0.78 -6.25
CA ILE A 81 16.45 -0.29 -6.96
C ILE A 81 16.20 0.11 -8.43
N PHE A 82 15.66 1.30 -8.66
CA PHE A 82 15.39 1.81 -10.01
C PHE A 82 16.67 1.84 -10.86
N ASN A 83 17.73 2.47 -10.35
CA ASN A 83 18.98 2.54 -11.09
C ASN A 83 19.58 1.16 -11.37
N TYR A 84 19.54 0.24 -10.41
CA TYR A 84 19.97 -1.13 -10.61
C TYR A 84 19.19 -1.82 -11.73
N PHE A 85 17.85 -1.74 -11.71
CA PHE A 85 17.01 -2.38 -12.73
C PHE A 85 17.31 -1.82 -14.13
N LYS A 86 17.40 -0.50 -14.26
CA LYS A 86 17.66 0.13 -15.56
C LYS A 86 19.09 -0.11 -16.05
N THR A 87 20.08 -0.14 -15.16
CA THR A 87 21.48 -0.44 -15.52
C THR A 87 21.64 -1.85 -16.09
N TYR A 88 20.93 -2.83 -15.53
CA TYR A 88 21.04 -4.23 -15.97
C TYR A 88 19.92 -4.66 -16.92
N GLY A 89 19.09 -3.73 -17.38
CA GLY A 89 18.09 -3.97 -18.41
C GLY A 89 16.91 -4.83 -17.98
N TYR A 90 16.65 -4.94 -16.68
CA TYR A 90 15.47 -5.63 -16.17
C TYR A 90 14.19 -4.93 -16.65
N LYS A 91 13.18 -5.72 -17.00
CA LYS A 91 11.89 -5.23 -17.52
C LYS A 91 10.89 -4.90 -16.43
N THR A 92 11.13 -5.37 -15.22
CA THR A 92 10.29 -5.13 -14.06
C THR A 92 10.13 -3.63 -13.81
N GLU A 93 8.89 -3.16 -13.71
CA GLU A 93 8.56 -1.78 -13.39
C GLU A 93 8.67 -1.52 -11.89
N VAL A 94 9.20 -0.36 -11.53
CA VAL A 94 9.32 0.08 -10.14
C VAL A 94 8.22 1.09 -9.85
N MET A 95 7.30 0.74 -8.93
CA MET A 95 6.23 1.63 -8.50
C MET A 95 6.44 2.05 -7.04
N GLY A 96 6.99 3.24 -6.82
CA GLY A 96 7.08 3.82 -5.48
C GLY A 96 5.69 3.93 -4.85
N ALA A 97 5.56 3.52 -3.58
CA ALA A 97 4.27 3.45 -2.90
C ALA A 97 4.35 3.88 -1.43
N SER A 98 3.18 4.15 -0.82
CA SER A 98 3.05 4.42 0.63
C SER A 98 3.75 5.70 1.08
N PHE A 99 3.59 6.78 0.33
CA PHE A 99 4.22 8.08 0.61
C PHE A 99 3.66 8.75 1.87
N ARG A 100 4.52 9.51 2.60
CA ARG A 100 4.17 10.30 3.77
C ARG A 100 4.10 11.80 3.47
N ASN A 101 4.86 12.27 2.48
CA ASN A 101 4.97 13.67 2.12
C ASN A 101 5.26 13.84 0.63
N ILE A 102 5.18 15.09 0.14
CA ILE A 102 5.43 15.41 -1.28
C ILE A 102 6.91 15.38 -1.66
N ASP A 103 7.82 15.54 -0.70
CA ASP A 103 9.26 15.51 -0.96
C ASP A 103 9.70 14.10 -1.41
N GLU A 104 9.18 13.04 -0.78
CA GLU A 104 9.38 11.66 -1.23
C GLU A 104 8.95 11.46 -2.69
N ILE A 105 7.85 12.09 -3.10
CA ILE A 105 7.29 11.97 -4.46
C ILE A 105 8.17 12.72 -5.45
N THR A 106 8.54 13.96 -5.13
CA THR A 106 9.32 14.83 -6.03
C THR A 106 10.75 14.32 -6.20
N GLU A 107 11.35 13.72 -5.15
CA GLU A 107 12.67 13.08 -5.25
C GLU A 107 12.66 11.78 -6.07
N LEU A 108 11.50 11.17 -6.28
CA LEU A 108 11.33 10.02 -7.16
C LEU A 108 10.75 10.39 -8.54
N ALA A 109 10.76 11.67 -8.91
CA ALA A 109 10.30 12.11 -10.22
C ALA A 109 11.11 11.47 -11.35
N GLY A 110 10.43 10.71 -12.21
CA GLY A 110 11.03 9.92 -13.28
C GLY A 110 11.08 8.41 -12.98
N CYS A 111 10.65 7.96 -11.79
CA CYS A 111 10.36 6.55 -11.53
C CYS A 111 9.31 6.04 -12.53
N ASP A 112 9.30 4.73 -12.80
CA ASP A 112 8.36 4.15 -13.76
C ASP A 112 6.92 4.47 -13.37
N LEU A 113 6.56 4.25 -12.10
CA LEU A 113 5.22 4.50 -11.56
C LEU A 113 5.30 4.99 -10.10
N LEU A 114 4.26 5.72 -9.68
CA LEU A 114 4.08 6.15 -8.28
C LEU A 114 2.61 5.98 -7.88
N THR A 115 2.36 5.29 -6.79
CA THR A 115 1.02 5.19 -6.18
C THR A 115 0.87 6.27 -5.11
N ILE A 116 0.14 7.33 -5.44
CA ILE A 116 0.02 8.54 -4.61
C ILE A 116 -1.41 8.64 -4.08
N SER A 117 -1.57 8.92 -2.78
CA SER A 117 -2.87 9.14 -2.18
C SER A 117 -3.55 10.42 -2.71
N PRO A 118 -4.89 10.50 -2.74
CA PRO A 118 -5.61 11.69 -3.16
C PRO A 118 -5.16 12.97 -2.44
N LYS A 119 -4.96 12.90 -1.13
CA LYS A 119 -4.47 14.02 -0.31
C LYS A 119 -3.13 14.57 -0.81
N LEU A 120 -2.16 13.70 -1.11
CA LEU A 120 -0.86 14.13 -1.61
C LEU A 120 -0.94 14.62 -3.07
N LEU A 121 -1.84 14.06 -3.89
CA LEU A 121 -2.10 14.57 -5.24
C LEU A 121 -2.67 15.99 -5.19
N ASP A 122 -3.56 16.29 -4.27
CA ASP A 122 -4.13 17.63 -4.12
C ASP A 122 -3.08 18.65 -3.64
N GLN A 123 -2.17 18.23 -2.76
CA GLN A 123 -1.02 19.06 -2.37
C GLN A 123 -0.10 19.34 -3.56
N LEU A 124 0.20 18.34 -4.39
CA LEU A 124 1.00 18.54 -5.61
C LEU A 124 0.31 19.46 -6.62
N ARG A 125 -1.00 19.34 -6.81
CA ARG A 125 -1.79 20.24 -7.69
C ARG A 125 -1.78 21.70 -7.24
N SER A 126 -1.66 21.91 -5.91
CA SER A 126 -1.63 23.24 -5.31
C SER A 126 -0.22 23.85 -5.27
N SER A 127 0.78 23.16 -5.79
CA SER A 127 2.19 23.59 -5.78
C SER A 127 2.58 24.14 -7.15
N ASP A 128 3.12 25.36 -7.17
CA ASP A 128 3.74 25.98 -8.35
C ASP A 128 5.26 25.72 -8.44
N ALA A 129 5.80 24.85 -7.59
CA ALA A 129 7.21 24.51 -7.58
C ALA A 129 7.63 23.78 -8.87
N THR A 130 8.79 24.12 -9.39
CA THR A 130 9.34 23.44 -10.57
C THR A 130 9.73 22.00 -10.22
N LEU A 131 9.10 21.02 -10.90
CA LEU A 131 9.46 19.64 -10.75
C LEU A 131 10.66 19.29 -11.62
N THR A 132 11.75 18.87 -10.99
CA THR A 132 12.96 18.41 -11.68
C THR A 132 12.98 16.89 -11.74
N ARG A 133 13.25 16.32 -12.92
CA ARG A 133 13.47 14.87 -13.05
C ARG A 133 14.68 14.45 -12.21
N LYS A 134 14.50 13.44 -11.37
CA LYS A 134 15.54 12.87 -10.48
C LYS A 134 16.02 11.51 -10.97
N LEU A 135 15.14 10.72 -11.56
CA LEU A 135 15.42 9.39 -12.09
C LEU A 135 15.31 9.40 -13.62
N ASP A 136 16.32 8.84 -14.29
CA ASP A 136 16.34 8.77 -15.75
C ASP A 136 16.69 7.34 -16.21
N ALA A 137 15.70 6.65 -16.79
CA ALA A 137 15.89 5.29 -17.29
C ALA A 137 16.86 5.21 -18.49
N ALA A 138 17.08 6.32 -19.20
CA ALA A 138 18.03 6.37 -20.30
C ALA A 138 19.49 6.53 -19.84
N ASN A 139 19.69 7.08 -18.64
CA ASN A 139 21.01 7.33 -18.06
C ASN A 139 21.06 6.83 -16.60
N PRO A 140 20.83 5.54 -16.35
CA PRO A 140 20.82 5.00 -15.00
C PRO A 140 22.25 4.99 -14.43
N SER A 141 22.35 5.16 -13.09
CA SER A 141 23.63 5.13 -12.39
C SER A 141 23.53 4.21 -11.19
N SER A 142 23.88 2.94 -11.36
CA SER A 142 23.99 1.98 -10.25
C SER A 142 25.43 1.84 -9.78
N SER A 143 25.65 1.92 -8.46
CA SER A 143 26.90 1.55 -7.82
C SER A 143 26.98 0.06 -7.48
N GLU A 144 25.84 -0.65 -7.54
CA GLU A 144 25.76 -2.06 -7.23
C GLU A 144 26.20 -2.92 -8.40
N ALA A 145 27.02 -3.93 -8.13
CA ALA A 145 27.30 -4.97 -9.12
C ALA A 145 26.05 -5.82 -9.36
N GLN A 146 25.92 -6.38 -10.56
CA GLN A 146 24.86 -7.35 -10.82
C GLN A 146 25.05 -8.58 -9.93
N ILE A 147 24.00 -8.99 -9.24
CA ILE A 147 23.99 -10.15 -8.35
C ILE A 147 23.01 -11.18 -8.88
N HIS A 148 23.30 -12.44 -8.58
CA HIS A 148 22.34 -13.54 -8.72
C HIS A 148 21.81 -13.89 -7.34
N VAL A 149 20.47 -13.97 -7.20
CA VAL A 149 19.83 -14.19 -5.90
C VAL A 149 19.19 -15.58 -5.90
N ASP A 150 19.89 -16.55 -5.33
CA ASP A 150 19.30 -17.82 -4.92
C ASP A 150 18.71 -17.75 -3.50
N ARG A 151 18.19 -18.86 -3.00
CA ARG A 151 17.57 -18.92 -1.66
C ARG A 151 18.57 -18.51 -0.57
N ASP A 152 19.78 -19.01 -0.59
CA ASP A 152 20.76 -18.76 0.46
C ASP A 152 21.18 -17.29 0.47
N MET A 153 21.38 -16.70 -0.71
CA MET A 153 21.67 -15.27 -0.86
C MET A 153 20.50 -14.42 -0.37
N PHE A 154 19.26 -14.76 -0.74
CA PHE A 154 18.06 -14.06 -0.29
C PHE A 154 17.98 -14.06 1.24
N ASP A 155 18.08 -15.24 1.85
CA ASP A 155 18.00 -15.40 3.31
C ASP A 155 19.15 -14.64 4.01
N SER A 156 20.36 -14.68 3.46
CA SER A 156 21.52 -13.92 3.96
C SER A 156 21.30 -12.41 3.90
N MET A 157 20.79 -11.90 2.77
CA MET A 157 20.51 -10.47 2.62
C MET A 157 19.38 -10.01 3.54
N MET A 158 18.32 -10.82 3.71
CA MET A 158 17.25 -10.53 4.67
C MET A 158 17.76 -10.55 6.11
N ALA A 159 18.63 -11.48 6.47
CA ALA A 159 19.21 -11.54 7.82
C ALA A 159 20.16 -10.36 8.13
N ALA A 160 20.83 -9.82 7.12
CA ALA A 160 21.70 -8.65 7.26
C ALA A 160 20.94 -7.31 7.34
N ASP A 161 19.69 -7.28 6.90
CA ASP A 161 18.83 -6.09 6.91
C ASP A 161 17.82 -6.17 8.08
N ARG A 162 18.00 -5.32 9.10
CA ARG A 162 17.10 -5.30 10.26
C ARG A 162 15.68 -4.80 9.90
N MET A 163 15.58 -3.89 8.97
CA MET A 163 14.32 -3.23 8.61
C MET A 163 13.42 -4.09 7.71
N ALA A 164 13.99 -4.70 6.67
CA ALA A 164 13.20 -5.43 5.68
C ALA A 164 12.43 -6.62 6.26
N PRO A 165 13.02 -7.55 7.04
CA PRO A 165 12.29 -8.66 7.64
C PRO A 165 11.26 -8.21 8.69
N ASP A 166 11.59 -7.15 9.46
CA ASP A 166 10.68 -6.58 10.47
C ASP A 166 9.40 -6.06 9.78
N LYS A 167 9.56 -5.19 8.79
CA LYS A 167 8.44 -4.62 8.04
C LYS A 167 7.69 -5.61 7.16
N LEU A 168 8.36 -6.61 6.63
CA LEU A 168 7.72 -7.71 5.90
C LEU A 168 6.81 -8.51 6.83
N GLY A 169 7.32 -8.91 8.00
CA GLY A 169 6.56 -9.66 9.00
C GLY A 169 5.36 -8.89 9.54
N GLU A 170 5.53 -7.61 9.87
CA GLU A 170 4.43 -6.71 10.27
C GLU A 170 3.36 -6.61 9.17
N GLY A 171 3.79 -6.41 7.92
CA GLY A 171 2.91 -6.27 6.78
C GLY A 171 2.09 -7.53 6.49
N ILE A 172 2.71 -8.71 6.58
CA ILE A 172 2.02 -10.00 6.40
C ILE A 172 0.96 -10.18 7.47
N LYS A 173 1.30 -9.96 8.76
CA LYS A 173 0.33 -10.05 9.87
C LYS A 173 -0.87 -9.11 9.66
N GLY A 174 -0.60 -7.86 9.26
CA GLY A 174 -1.64 -6.87 8.97
C GLY A 174 -2.56 -7.30 7.83
N PHE A 175 -1.99 -7.80 6.73
CA PHE A 175 -2.77 -8.26 5.58
C PHE A 175 -3.58 -9.53 5.89
N SER A 176 -3.01 -10.48 6.65
CA SER A 176 -3.74 -11.67 7.09
C SER A 176 -4.95 -11.30 7.94
N LYS A 177 -4.77 -10.39 8.91
CA LYS A 177 -5.89 -9.92 9.72
C LYS A 177 -6.96 -9.19 8.88
N ALA A 178 -6.55 -8.41 7.89
CA ALA A 178 -7.48 -7.70 7.01
C ALA A 178 -8.30 -8.67 6.14
N ILE A 179 -7.69 -9.75 5.61
CA ILE A 179 -8.42 -10.74 4.81
C ILE A 179 -9.38 -11.55 5.68
N GLU A 180 -9.00 -11.95 6.89
CA GLU A 180 -9.88 -12.61 7.85
C GLU A 180 -11.11 -11.77 8.19
N THR A 181 -10.90 -10.45 8.36
CA THR A 181 -12.00 -9.50 8.57
C THR A 181 -12.93 -9.45 7.36
N LEU A 182 -12.37 -9.34 6.16
CA LEU A 182 -13.16 -9.34 4.91
C LEU A 182 -13.94 -10.65 4.73
N GLU A 183 -13.32 -11.79 4.97
CA GLU A 183 -13.98 -13.10 4.88
C GLU A 183 -15.16 -13.19 5.86
N SER A 184 -14.98 -12.71 7.08
CA SER A 184 -16.06 -12.64 8.08
C SER A 184 -17.21 -11.74 7.61
N MET A 185 -16.90 -10.55 7.08
CA MET A 185 -17.89 -9.63 6.53
C MET A 185 -18.68 -10.26 5.38
N LEU A 186 -18.00 -10.93 4.46
CA LEU A 186 -18.61 -11.60 3.32
C LEU A 186 -19.49 -12.77 3.76
N ALA A 187 -19.04 -13.58 4.73
CA ALA A 187 -19.82 -14.68 5.29
C ALA A 187 -21.11 -14.18 5.97
N HIS A 188 -21.01 -13.11 6.77
CA HIS A 188 -22.16 -12.46 7.38
C HIS A 188 -23.13 -11.95 6.31
N ARG A 189 -22.61 -11.24 5.30
CA ARG A 189 -23.45 -10.71 4.23
C ARG A 189 -24.17 -11.79 3.44
N LEU A 190 -23.49 -12.91 3.17
CA LEU A 190 -24.08 -14.06 2.51
C LEU A 190 -25.21 -14.67 3.35
N ALA A 191 -24.97 -14.90 4.64
CA ALA A 191 -25.98 -15.41 5.57
C ALA A 191 -27.22 -14.50 5.67
N GLU A 192 -27.02 -13.19 5.64
CA GLU A 192 -28.12 -12.21 5.62
C GLU A 192 -28.96 -12.30 4.34
N LEU A 193 -28.31 -12.39 3.19
CA LEU A 193 -28.99 -12.53 1.90
C LEU A 193 -29.80 -13.83 1.81
N GLU A 194 -29.26 -14.91 2.36
CA GLU A 194 -29.95 -16.20 2.44
C GLU A 194 -31.08 -16.22 3.47
N GLY A 195 -30.94 -15.47 4.59
CA GLY A 195 -31.89 -15.44 5.69
C GLY A 195 -32.94 -14.32 5.64
N GLY A 196 -32.89 -13.41 4.69
CA GLY A 196 -33.85 -12.29 4.55
C GLY A 196 -33.72 -11.19 5.62
N GLN A 197 -32.63 -11.15 6.40
CA GLN A 197 -32.40 -10.16 7.46
C GLN A 197 -31.23 -9.20 7.16
N ALA A 198 -31.17 -8.69 5.94
CA ALA A 198 -29.99 -8.05 5.35
C ALA A 198 -29.51 -6.72 5.98
N PHE A 199 -30.21 -6.10 6.91
CA PHE A 199 -29.96 -4.69 7.28
C PHE A 199 -29.32 -4.44 8.65
N GLY A 200 -29.56 -5.29 9.64
CA GLY A 200 -29.12 -5.03 11.03
C GLY A 200 -27.61 -5.19 11.24
N HIS A 201 -27.00 -6.12 10.54
CA HIS A 201 -25.58 -6.48 10.75
C HIS A 201 -24.62 -5.54 10.03
N ALA A 202 -24.92 -5.03 8.83
CA ALA A 202 -24.05 -4.11 8.11
C ALA A 202 -23.77 -2.83 8.91
N VAL A 203 -24.75 -2.33 9.64
CA VAL A 203 -24.61 -1.17 10.53
C VAL A 203 -23.68 -1.49 11.70
N GLN A 204 -23.85 -2.67 12.32
CA GLN A 204 -22.96 -3.09 13.42
C GLN A 204 -21.51 -3.25 12.96
N GLU A 205 -21.28 -3.77 11.77
CA GLU A 205 -19.92 -3.93 11.23
C GLU A 205 -19.25 -2.58 10.92
N ILE A 206 -20.00 -1.61 10.38
CA ILE A 206 -19.47 -0.26 10.19
C ILE A 206 -19.06 0.35 11.53
N PHE A 207 -19.85 0.17 12.57
CA PHE A 207 -19.50 0.64 13.90
C PHE A 207 -18.29 -0.11 14.50
N MET A 208 -18.22 -1.42 14.38
CA MET A 208 -17.06 -2.19 14.83
C MET A 208 -15.74 -1.76 14.16
N LEU A 209 -15.80 -1.29 12.93
CA LEU A 209 -14.61 -0.88 12.17
C LEU A 209 -14.20 0.57 12.41
N ASN A 210 -15.14 1.44 12.74
CA ASN A 210 -14.91 2.88 12.80
C ASN A 210 -15.05 3.46 14.21
N ASP A 211 -15.95 2.96 15.07
CA ASP A 211 -16.10 3.40 16.47
C ASP A 211 -14.94 2.84 17.31
N MET A 212 -13.80 3.52 17.26
CA MET A 212 -12.57 3.07 17.91
C MET A 212 -12.58 3.27 19.43
N ASN A 213 -13.36 4.23 19.91
CA ASN A 213 -13.45 4.57 21.32
C ASN A 213 -14.61 3.84 22.04
N GLY A 214 -15.53 3.23 21.27
CA GLY A 214 -16.67 2.46 21.79
C GLY A 214 -17.77 3.32 22.41
N ASP A 215 -17.87 4.61 22.00
CA ASP A 215 -18.88 5.53 22.56
C ASP A 215 -20.25 5.43 21.85
N GLY A 216 -20.36 4.59 20.83
CA GLY A 216 -21.59 4.35 20.07
C GLY A 216 -21.86 5.38 18.97
N CYS A 217 -20.89 6.25 18.67
CA CYS A 217 -20.92 7.19 17.57
C CYS A 217 -19.60 7.08 16.79
N ILE A 218 -19.63 7.40 15.49
CA ILE A 218 -18.40 7.48 14.68
C ILE A 218 -18.14 8.96 14.38
N THR A 219 -17.04 9.47 14.85
CA THR A 219 -16.58 10.82 14.54
C THR A 219 -15.85 10.85 13.18
N ARG A 220 -15.65 12.05 12.64
CA ARG A 220 -14.93 12.21 11.36
C ARG A 220 -13.48 11.70 11.45
N ASP A 221 -12.85 11.82 12.60
CA ASP A 221 -11.48 11.33 12.81
C ASP A 221 -11.39 9.79 12.88
N GLU A 222 -12.47 9.14 13.26
CA GLU A 222 -12.59 7.68 13.30
C GLU A 222 -13.03 7.08 11.96
N TRP A 223 -13.61 7.90 11.07
CA TRP A 223 -14.16 7.43 9.81
C TRP A 223 -13.09 7.03 8.81
N LEU A 224 -13.11 5.75 8.39
CA LEU A 224 -12.16 5.19 7.42
C LEU A 224 -12.57 5.38 5.96
N GLY A 225 -13.78 5.82 5.70
CA GLY A 225 -14.31 6.08 4.36
C GLY A 225 -13.96 7.48 3.83
N SER A 226 -14.56 7.89 2.73
CA SER A 226 -14.42 9.25 2.19
C SER A 226 -15.29 10.26 2.94
N ASP A 227 -14.82 11.51 3.01
CA ASP A 227 -15.59 12.62 3.62
C ASP A 227 -16.98 12.79 2.95
N ALA A 228 -17.07 12.59 1.64
CA ALA A 228 -18.32 12.68 0.91
C ALA A 228 -19.36 11.64 1.36
N VAL A 229 -18.92 10.44 1.73
CA VAL A 229 -19.80 9.41 2.28
C VAL A 229 -20.20 9.75 3.71
N PHE A 230 -19.26 10.26 4.52
CA PHE A 230 -19.56 10.73 5.87
C PHE A 230 -20.63 11.82 5.84
N ASP A 231 -20.45 12.86 5.02
CA ASP A 231 -21.39 13.98 4.87
C ASP A 231 -22.79 13.53 4.37
N ALA A 232 -22.83 12.49 3.55
CA ALA A 232 -24.08 11.92 3.07
C ALA A 232 -24.83 11.09 4.13
N LEU A 233 -24.09 10.54 5.10
CA LEU A 233 -24.65 9.74 6.20
C LEU A 233 -25.01 10.59 7.42
N ASP A 234 -24.30 11.69 7.66
CA ASP A 234 -24.53 12.66 8.73
C ASP A 234 -25.76 13.53 8.39
N LEU A 235 -26.93 13.01 8.73
CA LEU A 235 -28.20 13.58 8.31
C LEU A 235 -28.60 14.85 9.08
N ASP A 236 -28.14 15.00 10.31
CA ASP A 236 -28.40 16.16 11.16
C ASP A 236 -27.23 17.16 11.20
N HIS A 237 -26.11 16.81 10.53
CA HIS A 237 -24.89 17.63 10.40
C HIS A 237 -24.24 17.99 11.74
N ASP A 238 -24.32 17.09 12.70
CA ASP A 238 -23.68 17.26 14.02
C ASP A 238 -22.20 16.85 14.05
N GLY A 239 -21.68 16.28 12.94
CA GLY A 239 -20.31 15.82 12.79
C GLY A 239 -20.04 14.46 13.40
N ARG A 240 -21.10 13.69 13.70
CA ARG A 240 -21.06 12.32 14.22
C ARG A 240 -22.01 11.44 13.43
N LEU A 241 -21.67 10.16 13.27
CA LEU A 241 -22.60 9.18 12.70
C LEU A 241 -23.13 8.30 13.81
N THR A 242 -24.44 8.28 13.95
CA THR A 242 -25.17 7.35 14.81
C THR A 242 -25.55 6.08 14.04
N GLN A 243 -25.87 4.98 14.75
CA GLN A 243 -26.34 3.75 14.12
C GLN A 243 -27.62 3.97 13.29
N GLU A 244 -28.48 4.89 13.72
CA GLU A 244 -29.71 5.21 13.01
C GLU A 244 -29.46 5.97 11.70
N GLU A 245 -28.51 6.90 11.67
CA GLU A 245 -28.11 7.62 10.47
C GLU A 245 -27.45 6.71 9.45
N VAL A 246 -26.52 5.86 9.88
CA VAL A 246 -25.89 4.85 9.02
C VAL A 246 -26.97 3.91 8.45
N ARG A 247 -27.92 3.47 9.26
CA ARG A 247 -29.06 2.64 8.81
C ARG A 247 -29.91 3.34 7.75
N ARG A 248 -30.27 4.60 7.95
CA ARG A 248 -31.09 5.38 7.01
C ARG A 248 -30.35 5.70 5.72
N GLY A 249 -29.09 6.10 5.81
CA GLY A 249 -28.26 6.47 4.66
C GLY A 249 -28.05 5.30 3.69
N PHE A 250 -27.70 4.13 4.19
CA PHE A 250 -27.56 2.93 3.35
C PHE A 250 -28.91 2.36 2.87
N GLY A 251 -29.98 2.52 3.64
CA GLY A 251 -31.33 2.09 3.25
C GLY A 251 -31.89 2.86 2.05
N SER A 252 -31.59 4.14 1.96
CA SER A 252 -31.98 4.97 0.82
C SER A 252 -31.15 4.71 -0.43
N ALA A 253 -29.90 4.38 -0.31
CA ALA A 253 -29.01 4.05 -1.45
C ALA A 253 -29.41 2.76 -2.17
N LEU A 254 -29.94 1.75 -1.46
CA LEU A 254 -30.40 0.49 -2.04
C LEU A 254 -31.77 0.58 -2.73
N SER A 255 -32.60 1.53 -2.33
CA SER A 255 -33.89 1.75 -3.03
C SER A 255 -33.74 2.40 -4.41
N LEU A 256 -32.59 3.01 -4.70
CA LEU A 256 -32.27 3.63 -6.01
C LEU A 256 -31.68 2.64 -7.03
N THR A 257 -31.29 1.43 -6.62
CA THR A 257 -30.73 0.39 -7.51
C THR A 257 -31.74 -0.65 -7.97
N THR A 258 -32.99 -0.56 -7.53
CA THR A 258 -34.09 -1.49 -7.90
C THR A 258 -35.22 -0.83 -8.72
N ALA A 259 -34.98 0.36 -9.30
CA ALA A 259 -35.90 1.05 -10.19
C ALA A 259 -35.44 1.05 -11.64
#